data_e9489f6d1e65460ed27c11f212ea5bc4
#
_entry.id   e9489f6d1e65460ed27c11f212ea5bc4
#
_cell.length_a   1.000
_cell.length_b   1.000
_cell.length_c   1.000
_cell.angle_alpha   90.00
_cell.angle_beta   90.00
_cell.angle_gamma   90.00
#
_symmetry.space_group_name_H-M   'P 1'
#
loop_
_entity.id
_entity.type
_entity.pdbx_description
1 polymer ?
#
loop_
_entity_poly.entity_id
_entity_poly.type
_entity_poly.pdbx_seq_one_letter_code
_entity_poly.pdbx_strand_id
1 'polypeptide(L)'
;MPRTLELKRVVVTGMGAVTPLGNDIDSFWNSLKAGSSGAKPITRFDPSEFKTKFACEVKNFDPTDYIDRKKARKMDLYTQYAMATAKQAVEDSNLVLETLDKNRSGVIWGTGIGGQISFQNEIIDFVERGKTARFNPFFIPKMIGNIAAGYVSIEYGFRGPNVATVSACASSNHAILEAFTNIQLGKADVMITGGSEASIVETALGGFNAMKALSERNDSPETASRPFDGSRDGFVLGEGGGSLILEELNHALDRGANIYAEVLGGAMTADAYHITAPHPQGEGVKLALRNVLNNTELSTSDVDYINVHGTSTPLGDIHELEAIVDVFGSDAYQLNISSTKSMTGHLLGAAGAVEGIASILAIKHGIVPPTINHTMHDEGIDEKLNLTLNQAEVKDISVALSNTFGFGGHNVTVAFQKFKT
;
A
#
# COMPACT_ATOMS: atom_id res chain seq x y z
N MET A 1 -6.03 -30.55 27.18
CA MET A 1 -4.71 -30.63 26.57
C MET A 1 -4.52 -29.44 25.66
N PRO A 2 -3.39 -28.77 25.64
CA PRO A 2 -3.12 -27.73 24.65
C PRO A 2 -3.14 -28.33 23.25
N ARG A 3 -3.78 -27.65 22.30
CA ARG A 3 -3.73 -28.06 20.89
C ARG A 3 -2.43 -27.49 20.29
N THR A 4 -1.57 -28.34 19.74
CA THR A 4 -0.41 -27.92 18.98
C THR A 4 -0.83 -27.68 17.54
N LEU A 5 -0.49 -26.53 16.98
CA LEU A 5 -0.70 -26.18 15.58
C LEU A 5 0.67 -26.00 14.94
N GLU A 6 0.91 -26.68 13.83
CA GLU A 6 2.08 -26.42 12.98
C GLU A 6 1.78 -25.22 12.08
N LEU A 7 2.55 -24.15 12.24
CA LEU A 7 2.40 -22.94 11.44
C LEU A 7 2.94 -23.17 10.03
N LYS A 8 2.19 -22.73 9.01
CA LYS A 8 2.57 -22.86 7.61
C LYS A 8 3.42 -21.68 7.17
N ARG A 9 4.41 -21.93 6.32
CA ARG A 9 5.19 -20.88 5.65
C ARG A 9 4.37 -20.30 4.49
N VAL A 10 4.55 -19.01 4.26
CA VAL A 10 3.74 -18.24 3.29
C VAL A 10 4.66 -17.53 2.31
N VAL A 11 4.42 -17.72 1.03
CA VAL A 11 5.22 -17.13 -0.04
C VAL A 11 4.39 -16.26 -0.98
N VAL A 12 5.05 -15.34 -1.67
CA VAL A 12 4.45 -14.51 -2.72
C VAL A 12 4.75 -15.14 -4.06
N THR A 13 3.71 -15.50 -4.80
CA THR A 13 3.84 -16.18 -6.11
C THR A 13 3.34 -15.35 -7.28
N GLY A 14 2.65 -14.23 -7.03
CA GLY A 14 2.20 -13.33 -8.07
C GLY A 14 1.99 -11.90 -7.56
N MET A 15 2.16 -10.93 -8.45
CA MET A 15 2.01 -9.51 -8.16
C MET A 15 1.29 -8.77 -9.29
N GLY A 16 0.56 -7.71 -8.93
CA GLY A 16 -0.06 -6.81 -9.89
C GLY A 16 -0.11 -5.39 -9.34
N ALA A 17 0.08 -4.39 -10.20
CA ALA A 17 0.11 -2.99 -9.81
C ALA A 17 -0.53 -2.09 -10.87
N VAL A 18 -1.32 -1.12 -10.40
CA VAL A 18 -1.81 0.04 -11.17
C VAL A 18 -1.52 1.28 -10.35
N THR A 19 -0.60 2.12 -10.81
CA THR A 19 -0.04 3.22 -10.03
C THR A 19 0.16 4.47 -10.90
N PRO A 20 0.40 5.64 -10.30
CA PRO A 20 0.78 6.84 -11.06
C PRO A 20 2.06 6.70 -11.89
N LEU A 21 2.88 5.68 -11.59
CA LEU A 21 4.16 5.39 -12.23
C LEU A 21 4.09 4.35 -13.34
N GLY A 22 2.99 3.59 -13.43
CA GLY A 22 2.77 2.56 -14.42
C GLY A 22 1.61 1.65 -14.04
N ASN A 23 1.01 1.01 -15.05
CA ASN A 23 -0.16 0.15 -14.92
C ASN A 23 0.17 -1.35 -14.94
N ASP A 24 1.44 -1.69 -14.76
CA ASP A 24 1.98 -3.06 -14.63
C ASP A 24 3.24 -3.04 -13.76
N ILE A 25 3.70 -4.21 -13.33
CA ILE A 25 4.85 -4.39 -12.44
C ILE A 25 6.14 -3.85 -13.06
N ASP A 26 6.38 -4.10 -14.34
CA ASP A 26 7.64 -3.71 -15.01
C ASP A 26 7.73 -2.18 -15.15
N SER A 27 6.67 -1.53 -15.62
CA SER A 27 6.57 -0.07 -15.75
C SER A 27 6.71 0.61 -14.39
N PHE A 28 6.03 0.08 -13.37
CA PHE A 28 6.11 0.56 -12.00
C PHE A 28 7.55 0.46 -11.46
N TRP A 29 8.18 -0.71 -11.57
CA TRP A 29 9.54 -0.93 -11.08
C TRP A 29 10.58 -0.08 -11.80
N ASN A 30 10.48 0.02 -13.13
CA ASN A 30 11.40 0.85 -13.92
C ASN A 30 11.31 2.33 -13.53
N SER A 31 10.10 2.84 -13.30
CA SER A 31 9.87 4.22 -12.83
C SER A 31 10.40 4.46 -11.42
N LEU A 32 10.24 3.48 -10.50
CA LEU A 32 10.81 3.55 -9.15
C LEU A 32 12.33 3.65 -9.19
N LYS A 33 13.00 2.76 -9.95
CA LYS A 33 14.47 2.79 -10.08
C LYS A 33 14.98 4.09 -10.69
N ALA A 34 14.22 4.65 -11.61
CA ALA A 34 14.57 5.90 -12.29
C ALA A 34 14.33 7.16 -11.44
N GLY A 35 13.69 7.02 -10.26
CA GLY A 35 13.33 8.18 -9.44
C GLY A 35 12.27 9.07 -10.09
N SER A 36 11.29 8.49 -10.79
CA SER A 36 10.27 9.26 -11.52
C SER A 36 9.16 9.74 -10.60
N SER A 37 8.80 11.04 -10.68
CA SER A 37 7.67 11.59 -9.94
C SER A 37 6.35 11.39 -10.69
N GLY A 38 5.34 10.83 -10.00
CA GLY A 38 3.97 10.72 -10.50
C GLY A 38 3.12 11.98 -10.35
N ALA A 39 3.59 12.94 -9.56
CA ALA A 39 2.83 14.15 -9.25
C ALA A 39 2.72 15.09 -10.46
N LYS A 40 1.49 15.48 -10.79
CA LYS A 40 1.14 16.38 -11.90
C LYS A 40 -0.09 17.20 -11.53
N PRO A 41 -0.36 18.33 -12.24
CA PRO A 41 -1.64 19.03 -12.08
C PRO A 41 -2.82 18.07 -12.21
N ILE A 42 -3.84 18.28 -11.36
CA ILE A 42 -5.08 17.47 -11.37
C ILE A 42 -5.80 17.67 -12.70
N THR A 43 -6.28 16.58 -13.30
CA THR A 43 -7.01 16.58 -14.57
C THR A 43 -8.46 16.14 -14.45
N ARG A 44 -8.87 15.54 -13.33
CA ARG A 44 -10.20 14.97 -13.11
C ARG A 44 -11.29 16.00 -12.83
N PHE A 45 -10.92 17.15 -12.29
CA PHE A 45 -11.80 18.25 -11.99
C PHE A 45 -11.02 19.58 -12.00
N ASP A 46 -11.69 20.73 -11.95
CA ASP A 46 -11.04 22.02 -11.86
C ASP A 46 -10.57 22.31 -10.41
N PRO A 47 -9.26 22.29 -10.13
CA PRO A 47 -8.73 22.52 -8.79
C PRO A 47 -8.46 24.01 -8.48
N SER A 48 -8.91 24.98 -9.30
CA SER A 48 -8.54 26.40 -9.20
C SER A 48 -8.83 27.01 -7.83
N GLU A 49 -9.94 26.61 -7.20
CA GLU A 49 -10.39 27.09 -5.89
C GLU A 49 -9.74 26.34 -4.71
N PHE A 50 -8.96 25.27 -4.97
CA PHE A 50 -8.32 24.49 -3.92
C PHE A 50 -6.90 25.01 -3.64
N LYS A 51 -6.42 24.82 -2.40
CA LYS A 51 -5.05 25.18 -2.03
C LYS A 51 -4.03 24.29 -2.74
N THR A 52 -4.28 23.00 -2.80
CA THR A 52 -3.48 22.02 -3.56
C THR A 52 -4.13 21.77 -4.91
N LYS A 53 -3.36 21.86 -6.00
CA LYS A 53 -3.84 21.78 -7.39
C LYS A 53 -3.23 20.61 -8.18
N PHE A 54 -2.58 19.70 -7.49
CA PHE A 54 -1.87 18.56 -8.07
C PHE A 54 -2.09 17.30 -7.25
N ALA A 55 -1.86 16.16 -7.89
CA ALA A 55 -1.97 14.84 -7.28
C ALA A 55 -1.17 13.82 -8.12
N CYS A 56 -1.02 12.62 -7.62
CA CYS A 56 -0.48 11.47 -8.35
C CYS A 56 -1.64 10.64 -8.91
N GLU A 57 -2.17 11.05 -10.07
CA GLU A 57 -3.25 10.36 -10.78
C GLU A 57 -2.70 9.14 -11.56
N VAL A 58 -3.45 8.05 -11.59
CA VAL A 58 -3.23 6.94 -12.53
C VAL A 58 -3.54 7.41 -13.95
N LYS A 59 -2.62 7.15 -14.88
CA LYS A 59 -2.70 7.59 -16.28
C LYS A 59 -2.94 6.42 -17.21
N ASN A 60 -3.65 6.69 -18.33
CA ASN A 60 -3.85 5.72 -19.40
C ASN A 60 -4.46 4.39 -18.93
N PHE A 61 -5.30 4.42 -17.91
CA PHE A 61 -6.01 3.24 -17.41
C PHE A 61 -7.35 3.10 -18.12
N ASP A 62 -7.51 2.01 -18.85
CA ASP A 62 -8.82 1.59 -19.38
C ASP A 62 -9.25 0.32 -18.63
N PRO A 63 -10.33 0.39 -17.83
CA PRO A 63 -10.80 -0.79 -17.11
C PRO A 63 -11.25 -1.92 -18.06
N THR A 64 -11.54 -1.63 -19.32
CA THR A 64 -11.98 -2.65 -20.28
C THR A 64 -10.89 -3.60 -20.74
N ASP A 65 -9.63 -3.28 -20.48
CA ASP A 65 -8.48 -4.20 -20.68
C ASP A 65 -8.50 -5.35 -19.67
N TYR A 66 -9.18 -5.15 -18.55
CA TYR A 66 -9.21 -6.09 -17.42
C TYR A 66 -10.59 -6.63 -17.10
N ILE A 67 -11.64 -5.87 -17.35
CA ILE A 67 -13.00 -6.11 -16.86
C ILE A 67 -13.99 -5.93 -18.01
N ASP A 68 -15.00 -6.82 -18.12
CA ASP A 68 -16.11 -6.59 -19.05
C ASP A 68 -16.73 -5.20 -18.85
N ARG A 69 -17.00 -4.48 -19.95
CA ARG A 69 -17.50 -3.11 -19.95
C ARG A 69 -18.79 -2.92 -19.15
N LYS A 70 -19.68 -3.93 -19.14
CA LYS A 70 -20.94 -3.86 -18.38
C LYS A 70 -20.70 -4.06 -16.90
N LYS A 71 -19.71 -4.89 -16.53
CA LYS A 71 -19.29 -5.07 -15.14
C LYS A 71 -18.59 -3.80 -14.63
N ALA A 72 -17.64 -3.23 -15.37
CA ALA A 72 -16.89 -2.04 -14.99
C ALA A 72 -17.78 -0.83 -14.65
N ARG A 73 -18.88 -0.62 -15.42
CA ARG A 73 -19.86 0.45 -15.15
C ARG A 73 -20.59 0.32 -13.80
N LYS A 74 -20.59 -0.87 -13.20
CA LYS A 74 -21.22 -1.15 -11.90
C LYS A 74 -20.24 -1.02 -10.73
N MET A 75 -18.99 -0.66 -11.00
CA MET A 75 -17.92 -0.53 -10.04
C MET A 75 -17.50 0.93 -9.89
N ASP A 76 -17.08 1.32 -8.70
CA ASP A 76 -16.31 2.54 -8.50
C ASP A 76 -14.87 2.32 -8.99
N LEU A 77 -14.13 3.38 -9.21
CA LEU A 77 -12.79 3.32 -9.77
C LEU A 77 -11.81 2.53 -8.86
N TYR A 78 -11.93 2.67 -7.51
CA TYR A 78 -11.10 1.87 -6.61
C TYR A 78 -11.32 0.36 -6.77
N THR A 79 -12.56 -0.05 -7.04
CA THR A 79 -12.90 -1.45 -7.33
C THR A 79 -12.35 -1.88 -8.70
N GLN A 80 -12.36 -0.98 -9.69
CA GLN A 80 -11.75 -1.25 -10.99
C GLN A 80 -10.24 -1.46 -10.88
N TYR A 81 -9.55 -0.67 -10.06
CA TYR A 81 -8.13 -0.88 -9.75
C TYR A 81 -7.90 -2.23 -9.05
N ALA A 82 -8.76 -2.59 -8.08
CA ALA A 82 -8.69 -3.89 -7.41
C ALA A 82 -8.78 -5.05 -8.41
N MET A 83 -9.75 -5.01 -9.30
CA MET A 83 -9.96 -6.05 -10.32
C MET A 83 -8.80 -6.15 -11.30
N ALA A 84 -8.25 -5.01 -11.73
CA ALA A 84 -7.13 -4.97 -12.65
C ALA A 84 -5.86 -5.56 -12.02
N THR A 85 -5.52 -5.12 -10.80
CA THR A 85 -4.33 -5.62 -10.10
C THR A 85 -4.46 -7.08 -9.68
N ALA A 86 -5.65 -7.52 -9.27
CA ALA A 86 -5.91 -8.93 -8.96
C ALA A 86 -5.76 -9.80 -10.21
N LYS A 87 -6.24 -9.34 -11.38
CA LYS A 87 -6.06 -10.07 -12.65
C LYS A 87 -4.58 -10.21 -13.00
N GLN A 88 -3.81 -9.13 -12.94
CA GLN A 88 -2.36 -9.18 -13.16
C GLN A 88 -1.67 -10.17 -12.21
N ALA A 89 -1.98 -10.11 -10.91
CA ALA A 89 -1.36 -10.98 -9.91
C ALA A 89 -1.70 -12.46 -10.13
N VAL A 90 -2.93 -12.77 -10.51
CA VAL A 90 -3.36 -14.15 -10.82
C VAL A 90 -2.67 -14.66 -12.09
N GLU A 91 -2.58 -13.85 -13.15
CA GLU A 91 -1.88 -14.18 -14.38
C GLU A 91 -0.37 -14.39 -14.12
N ASP A 92 0.26 -13.49 -13.36
CA ASP A 92 1.68 -13.58 -12.99
C ASP A 92 1.99 -14.83 -12.15
N SER A 93 1.08 -15.23 -11.27
CA SER A 93 1.25 -16.40 -10.41
C SER A 93 1.22 -17.74 -11.15
N ASN A 94 0.69 -17.76 -12.38
CA ASN A 94 0.42 -18.97 -13.15
C ASN A 94 -0.43 -20.02 -12.40
N LEU A 95 -1.38 -19.58 -11.55
CA LEU A 95 -2.34 -20.46 -10.88
C LEU A 95 -3.26 -21.14 -11.88
N VAL A 96 -3.37 -22.46 -11.80
CA VAL A 96 -4.30 -23.25 -12.62
C VAL A 96 -5.67 -23.25 -11.94
N LEU A 97 -6.52 -22.30 -12.31
CA LEU A 97 -7.79 -22.04 -11.63
C LEU A 97 -8.79 -23.20 -11.69
N GLU A 98 -8.66 -24.08 -12.69
CA GLU A 98 -9.53 -25.25 -12.87
C GLU A 98 -9.28 -26.34 -11.83
N THR A 99 -8.05 -26.49 -11.37
CA THR A 99 -7.64 -27.52 -10.39
C THR A 99 -7.51 -26.98 -8.97
N LEU A 100 -7.55 -25.66 -8.81
CA LEU A 100 -7.41 -24.99 -7.52
C LEU A 100 -8.61 -25.29 -6.60
N ASP A 101 -8.36 -25.67 -5.35
CA ASP A 101 -9.44 -25.77 -4.34
C ASP A 101 -9.93 -24.37 -3.95
N LYS A 102 -11.03 -23.98 -4.57
CA LYS A 102 -11.65 -22.65 -4.35
C LYS A 102 -12.26 -22.47 -2.97
N ASN A 103 -12.48 -23.54 -2.20
CA ASN A 103 -12.94 -23.46 -0.82
C ASN A 103 -11.79 -23.13 0.14
N ARG A 104 -10.56 -23.38 -0.30
CA ARG A 104 -9.34 -23.04 0.42
C ARG A 104 -8.61 -21.83 -0.17
N SER A 105 -9.27 -21.13 -1.08
CA SER A 105 -8.77 -19.89 -1.71
C SER A 105 -9.65 -18.72 -1.30
N GLY A 106 -9.05 -17.61 -0.87
CA GLY A 106 -9.77 -16.47 -0.32
C GLY A 106 -9.28 -15.11 -0.84
N VAL A 107 -9.95 -14.05 -0.38
CA VAL A 107 -9.63 -12.66 -0.74
C VAL A 107 -9.67 -11.78 0.51
N ILE A 108 -8.60 -11.06 0.79
CA ILE A 108 -8.59 -10.01 1.83
C ILE A 108 -8.07 -8.72 1.21
N TRP A 109 -8.88 -7.65 1.26
CA TRP A 109 -8.61 -6.44 0.50
C TRP A 109 -8.69 -5.18 1.37
N GLY A 110 -7.67 -4.32 1.27
CA GLY A 110 -7.57 -3.06 1.99
C GLY A 110 -8.09 -1.87 1.18
N THR A 111 -8.84 -0.99 1.82
CA THR A 111 -9.17 0.35 1.31
C THR A 111 -9.37 1.29 2.49
N GLY A 112 -8.95 2.54 2.36
CA GLY A 112 -9.12 3.52 3.43
C GLY A 112 -10.51 4.16 3.43
N ILE A 113 -11.04 4.43 2.25
CA ILE A 113 -12.29 5.19 2.07
C ILE A 113 -13.33 4.41 1.27
N GLY A 114 -12.91 3.66 0.25
CA GLY A 114 -13.81 2.95 -0.65
C GLY A 114 -14.32 3.83 -1.79
N GLY A 115 -15.61 3.69 -2.18
CA GLY A 115 -16.18 4.31 -3.37
C GLY A 115 -16.51 5.79 -3.24
N GLN A 116 -15.55 6.62 -2.92
CA GLN A 116 -15.74 8.04 -2.68
C GLN A 116 -16.19 8.81 -3.94
N ILE A 117 -15.69 8.45 -5.12
CA ILE A 117 -16.12 9.03 -6.40
C ILE A 117 -17.62 8.81 -6.59
N SER A 118 -18.08 7.57 -6.43
CA SER A 118 -19.50 7.23 -6.58
C SER A 118 -20.37 7.92 -5.53
N PHE A 119 -19.89 8.03 -4.30
CA PHE A 119 -20.59 8.74 -3.23
C PHE A 119 -20.76 10.22 -3.56
N GLN A 120 -19.68 10.93 -3.89
CA GLN A 120 -19.71 12.33 -4.23
C GLN A 120 -20.66 12.61 -5.41
N ASN A 121 -20.50 11.86 -6.50
CA ASN A 121 -21.30 12.07 -7.71
C ASN A 121 -22.79 11.82 -7.47
N GLU A 122 -23.16 10.80 -6.70
CA GLU A 122 -24.57 10.53 -6.41
C GLU A 122 -25.21 11.60 -5.52
N ILE A 123 -24.43 12.20 -4.59
CA ILE A 123 -24.93 13.33 -3.77
C ILE A 123 -25.11 14.59 -4.63
N ILE A 124 -24.17 14.89 -5.52
CA ILE A 124 -24.29 16.01 -6.47
C ILE A 124 -25.54 15.82 -7.34
N ASP A 125 -25.69 14.66 -7.98
CA ASP A 125 -26.85 14.29 -8.79
C ASP A 125 -28.18 14.45 -8.02
N PHE A 126 -28.21 13.98 -6.77
CA PHE A 126 -29.41 14.11 -5.92
C PHE A 126 -29.79 15.56 -5.66
N VAL A 127 -28.80 16.42 -5.37
CA VAL A 127 -29.04 17.86 -5.11
C VAL A 127 -29.49 18.57 -6.40
N GLU A 128 -28.79 18.36 -7.52
CA GLU A 128 -29.09 18.97 -8.82
C GLU A 128 -30.48 18.62 -9.35
N ARG A 129 -30.95 17.39 -9.08
CA ARG A 129 -32.30 16.93 -9.43
C ARG A 129 -33.38 17.41 -8.43
N GLY A 130 -33.10 18.41 -7.63
CA GLY A 130 -34.05 18.99 -6.68
C GLY A 130 -34.43 18.02 -5.55
N LYS A 131 -33.49 17.18 -5.13
CA LYS A 131 -33.64 16.17 -4.05
C LYS A 131 -34.69 15.10 -4.36
N THR A 132 -34.88 14.79 -5.63
CA THR A 132 -35.76 13.68 -6.05
C THR A 132 -35.15 12.36 -5.64
N ALA A 133 -35.92 11.48 -4.98
CA ALA A 133 -35.46 10.17 -4.47
C ALA A 133 -35.25 9.14 -5.61
N ARG A 134 -34.38 9.45 -6.55
CA ARG A 134 -33.99 8.62 -7.67
C ARG A 134 -32.48 8.38 -7.64
N PHE A 135 -32.08 7.22 -7.11
CA PHE A 135 -30.69 6.83 -6.96
C PHE A 135 -30.28 5.74 -7.96
N ASN A 136 -28.97 5.69 -8.24
CA ASN A 136 -28.41 4.58 -9.02
C ASN A 136 -28.59 3.26 -8.22
N PRO A 137 -29.15 2.19 -8.81
CA PRO A 137 -29.35 0.92 -8.10
C PRO A 137 -28.02 0.27 -7.63
N PHE A 138 -26.89 0.68 -8.21
CA PHE A 138 -25.55 0.22 -7.80
C PHE A 138 -24.85 1.20 -6.85
N PHE A 139 -25.51 2.27 -6.39
CA PHE A 139 -24.89 3.28 -5.52
C PHE A 139 -24.27 2.64 -4.27
N ILE A 140 -25.06 1.92 -3.49
CA ILE A 140 -24.55 1.28 -2.27
C ILE A 140 -23.43 0.27 -2.58
N PRO A 141 -23.60 -0.68 -3.52
CA PRO A 141 -22.50 -1.58 -3.90
C PRO A 141 -21.22 -0.86 -4.38
N LYS A 142 -21.33 0.28 -5.05
CA LYS A 142 -20.16 1.05 -5.48
C LYS A 142 -19.44 1.72 -4.32
N MET A 143 -20.20 2.16 -3.31
CA MET A 143 -19.69 2.96 -2.20
C MET A 143 -18.97 2.14 -1.12
N ILE A 144 -19.50 0.96 -0.76
CA ILE A 144 -19.02 0.22 0.41
C ILE A 144 -17.64 -0.41 0.19
N GLY A 145 -16.75 -0.27 1.19
CA GLY A 145 -15.34 -0.66 1.08
C GLY A 145 -15.07 -2.16 0.92
N ASN A 146 -16.00 -3.03 1.31
CA ASN A 146 -15.83 -4.48 1.18
C ASN A 146 -16.13 -5.03 -0.22
N ILE A 147 -16.67 -4.21 -1.12
CA ILE A 147 -17.15 -4.73 -2.40
C ILE A 147 -16.01 -5.14 -3.34
N ALA A 148 -14.83 -4.54 -3.20
CA ALA A 148 -13.65 -4.93 -3.97
C ALA A 148 -13.28 -6.40 -3.70
N ALA A 149 -13.19 -6.79 -2.42
CA ALA A 149 -12.97 -8.20 -2.03
C ALA A 149 -14.08 -9.11 -2.58
N GLY A 150 -15.34 -8.67 -2.53
CA GLY A 150 -16.48 -9.39 -3.07
C GLY A 150 -16.39 -9.62 -4.58
N TYR A 151 -16.08 -8.58 -5.36
CA TYR A 151 -15.94 -8.70 -6.81
C TYR A 151 -14.78 -9.62 -7.22
N VAL A 152 -13.62 -9.50 -6.58
CA VAL A 152 -12.47 -10.39 -6.82
C VAL A 152 -12.84 -11.85 -6.50
N SER A 153 -13.49 -12.09 -5.37
CA SER A 153 -13.96 -13.43 -4.98
C SER A 153 -14.94 -14.01 -6.01
N ILE A 154 -15.90 -13.23 -6.49
CA ILE A 154 -16.87 -13.65 -7.50
C ILE A 154 -16.18 -13.98 -8.83
N GLU A 155 -15.22 -13.16 -9.26
CA GLU A 155 -14.52 -13.35 -10.53
C GLU A 155 -13.77 -14.67 -10.59
N TYR A 156 -13.08 -15.04 -9.50
CA TYR A 156 -12.28 -16.28 -9.44
C TYR A 156 -13.02 -17.47 -8.80
N GLY A 157 -14.23 -17.23 -8.27
CA GLY A 157 -15.02 -18.26 -7.59
C GLY A 157 -14.42 -18.69 -6.24
N PHE A 158 -13.61 -17.85 -5.59
CA PHE A 158 -12.97 -18.15 -4.32
C PHE A 158 -13.98 -18.07 -3.17
N ARG A 159 -14.06 -19.13 -2.37
CA ARG A 159 -15.06 -19.30 -1.31
C ARG A 159 -14.46 -19.45 0.10
N GLY A 160 -13.14 -19.33 0.20
CA GLY A 160 -12.43 -19.25 1.48
C GLY A 160 -12.66 -17.91 2.19
N PRO A 161 -11.78 -17.52 3.12
CA PRO A 161 -11.92 -16.25 3.86
C PRO A 161 -12.07 -15.05 2.91
N ASN A 162 -13.08 -14.18 3.17
CA ASN A 162 -13.34 -12.99 2.36
C ASN A 162 -13.73 -11.84 3.27
N VAL A 163 -12.84 -10.85 3.43
CA VAL A 163 -13.06 -9.65 4.24
C VAL A 163 -12.39 -8.43 3.62
N ALA A 164 -12.81 -7.25 4.05
CA ALA A 164 -12.10 -6.00 3.81
C ALA A 164 -11.51 -5.46 5.11
N THR A 165 -10.31 -4.90 5.03
CA THR A 165 -9.66 -4.16 6.11
C THR A 165 -9.78 -2.66 5.86
N VAL A 166 -10.18 -1.92 6.90
CA VAL A 166 -10.32 -0.46 6.88
C VAL A 166 -9.60 0.11 8.10
N SER A 167 -8.42 0.67 7.88
CA SER A 167 -7.55 1.28 8.89
C SER A 167 -6.74 2.43 8.29
N ALA A 168 -7.43 3.29 7.54
CA ALA A 168 -6.85 4.43 6.83
C ALA A 168 -5.64 3.99 5.98
N CYS A 169 -4.48 4.65 6.13
CA CYS A 169 -3.28 4.38 5.33
C CYS A 169 -2.67 2.98 5.57
N ALA A 170 -3.03 2.30 6.67
CA ALA A 170 -2.52 0.98 7.02
C ALA A 170 -3.35 -0.17 6.44
N SER A 171 -4.47 0.13 5.73
CA SER A 171 -5.47 -0.87 5.34
C SER A 171 -4.89 -2.04 4.55
N SER A 172 -4.06 -1.81 3.54
CA SER A 172 -3.53 -2.90 2.70
C SER A 172 -2.45 -3.72 3.39
N ASN A 173 -1.62 -3.15 4.28
CA ASN A 173 -0.71 -3.95 5.10
C ASN A 173 -1.48 -4.82 6.11
N HIS A 174 -2.58 -4.33 6.69
CA HIS A 174 -3.49 -5.17 7.46
C HIS A 174 -4.08 -6.31 6.62
N ALA A 175 -4.48 -6.03 5.37
CA ALA A 175 -4.98 -7.06 4.46
C ALA A 175 -3.93 -8.15 4.20
N ILE A 176 -2.68 -7.77 3.97
CA ILE A 176 -1.56 -8.70 3.77
C ILE A 176 -1.34 -9.57 5.01
N LEU A 177 -1.31 -8.98 6.21
CA LEU A 177 -1.11 -9.75 7.46
C LEU A 177 -2.29 -10.66 7.80
N GLU A 178 -3.52 -10.23 7.55
CA GLU A 178 -4.70 -11.08 7.73
C GLU A 178 -4.71 -12.25 6.74
N ALA A 179 -4.32 -12.02 5.48
CA ALA A 179 -4.18 -13.08 4.48
C ALA A 179 -3.06 -14.06 4.87
N PHE A 180 -1.91 -13.54 5.27
CA PHE A 180 -0.80 -14.32 5.82
C PHE A 180 -1.26 -15.20 6.99
N THR A 181 -1.94 -14.62 7.98
CA THR A 181 -2.43 -15.33 9.16
C THR A 181 -3.40 -16.46 8.80
N ASN A 182 -4.28 -16.24 7.82
CA ASN A 182 -5.21 -17.28 7.38
C ASN A 182 -4.48 -18.46 6.73
N ILE A 183 -3.42 -18.23 5.96
CA ILE A 183 -2.60 -19.32 5.40
C ILE A 183 -1.75 -19.97 6.50
N GLN A 184 -1.06 -19.18 7.32
CA GLN A 184 -0.20 -19.66 8.40
C GLN A 184 -0.94 -20.60 9.35
N LEU A 185 -2.21 -20.30 9.66
CA LEU A 185 -3.08 -21.13 10.49
C LEU A 185 -3.77 -22.29 9.74
N GLY A 186 -3.45 -22.51 8.47
CA GLY A 186 -4.02 -23.57 7.65
C GLY A 186 -5.50 -23.38 7.31
N LYS A 187 -6.05 -22.18 7.36
CA LYS A 187 -7.44 -21.88 6.98
C LYS A 187 -7.62 -21.71 5.48
N ALA A 188 -6.56 -21.33 4.77
CA ALA A 188 -6.49 -21.19 3.32
C ALA A 188 -5.14 -21.68 2.81
N ASP A 189 -5.06 -22.03 1.52
CA ASP A 189 -3.82 -22.38 0.83
C ASP A 189 -3.38 -21.25 -0.11
N VAL A 190 -4.34 -20.47 -0.63
CA VAL A 190 -4.10 -19.36 -1.55
C VAL A 190 -4.95 -18.16 -1.14
N MET A 191 -4.35 -16.98 -1.10
CA MET A 191 -5.05 -15.73 -0.83
C MET A 191 -4.68 -14.66 -1.85
N ILE A 192 -5.69 -14.04 -2.46
CA ILE A 192 -5.52 -12.76 -3.15
C ILE A 192 -5.63 -11.67 -2.10
N THR A 193 -4.60 -10.84 -1.97
CA THR A 193 -4.58 -9.75 -1.00
C THR A 193 -3.94 -8.50 -1.59
N GLY A 194 -4.15 -7.38 -0.94
CA GLY A 194 -3.61 -6.09 -1.35
C GLY A 194 -4.54 -4.95 -0.98
N GLY A 195 -4.59 -3.93 -1.80
CA GLY A 195 -5.47 -2.79 -1.59
C GLY A 195 -5.55 -1.86 -2.77
N SER A 196 -6.61 -1.06 -2.79
CA SER A 196 -6.84 -0.06 -3.83
C SER A 196 -7.56 1.16 -3.27
N GLU A 197 -7.27 2.33 -3.86
CA GLU A 197 -7.88 3.60 -3.50
C GLU A 197 -8.03 4.50 -4.72
N ALA A 198 -9.13 5.27 -4.77
CA ALA A 198 -9.41 6.24 -5.83
C ALA A 198 -10.09 7.48 -5.24
N SER A 199 -9.32 8.27 -4.49
CA SER A 199 -9.85 9.39 -3.70
C SER A 199 -9.40 10.77 -4.22
N ILE A 200 -8.97 10.86 -5.50
CA ILE A 200 -8.67 12.17 -6.12
C ILE A 200 -9.99 12.77 -6.61
N VAL A 201 -10.72 13.38 -5.68
CA VAL A 201 -11.99 14.07 -5.88
C VAL A 201 -12.05 15.32 -5.02
N GLU A 202 -12.94 16.25 -5.36
CA GLU A 202 -13.06 17.56 -4.70
C GLU A 202 -13.26 17.43 -3.18
N THR A 203 -14.12 16.50 -2.74
CA THR A 203 -14.42 16.32 -1.31
C THR A 203 -13.23 15.80 -0.52
N ALA A 204 -12.43 14.90 -1.09
CA ALA A 204 -11.22 14.41 -0.42
C ALA A 204 -10.13 15.48 -0.41
N LEU A 205 -9.86 16.09 -1.57
CA LEU A 205 -8.85 17.16 -1.68
C LEU A 205 -9.16 18.31 -0.72
N GLY A 206 -10.43 18.76 -0.70
CA GLY A 206 -10.90 19.81 0.21
C GLY A 206 -10.80 19.41 1.68
N GLY A 207 -11.15 18.17 2.02
CA GLY A 207 -11.04 17.62 3.38
C GLY A 207 -9.60 17.59 3.88
N PHE A 208 -8.66 17.07 3.08
CA PHE A 208 -7.23 17.05 3.44
C PHE A 208 -6.60 18.45 3.45
N ASN A 209 -7.01 19.37 2.55
CA ASN A 209 -6.59 20.76 2.62
C ASN A 209 -7.08 21.46 3.91
N ALA A 210 -8.33 21.20 4.35
CA ALA A 210 -8.87 21.73 5.60
C ALA A 210 -8.07 21.25 6.83
N MET A 211 -7.54 20.04 6.78
CA MET A 211 -6.65 19.47 7.80
C MET A 211 -5.20 19.99 7.70
N LYS A 212 -4.85 20.76 6.66
CA LYS A 212 -3.48 21.19 6.35
C LYS A 212 -2.51 20.01 6.20
N ALA A 213 -2.98 18.90 5.65
CA ALA A 213 -2.21 17.67 5.51
C ALA A 213 -1.50 17.56 4.15
N LEU A 214 -1.97 18.29 3.13
CA LEU A 214 -1.42 18.27 1.77
C LEU A 214 -0.36 19.34 1.56
N SER A 215 0.62 19.02 0.73
CA SER A 215 1.56 19.99 0.18
C SER A 215 0.82 21.03 -0.68
N GLU A 216 1.21 22.30 -0.55
CA GLU A 216 0.68 23.43 -1.34
C GLU A 216 1.70 23.91 -2.40
N ARG A 217 2.71 23.09 -2.74
CA ARG A 217 3.78 23.43 -3.71
C ARG A 217 3.31 23.38 -5.16
N ASN A 218 2.37 24.25 -5.52
CA ASN A 218 1.71 24.27 -6.83
C ASN A 218 2.62 24.70 -7.99
N ASP A 219 3.70 25.40 -7.70
CA ASP A 219 4.70 25.89 -8.67
C ASP A 219 5.63 24.77 -9.18
N SER A 220 5.75 23.68 -8.44
CA SER A 220 6.60 22.53 -8.80
C SER A 220 5.99 21.22 -8.26
N PRO A 221 4.87 20.74 -8.83
CA PRO A 221 4.17 19.54 -8.36
C PRO A 221 5.07 18.30 -8.27
N GLU A 222 5.96 18.10 -9.24
CA GLU A 222 6.86 16.94 -9.32
C GLU A 222 7.86 16.88 -8.17
N THR A 223 8.12 18.00 -7.49
CA THR A 223 9.01 18.07 -6.33
C THR A 223 8.26 18.23 -5.00
N ALA A 224 6.93 18.12 -5.02
CA ALA A 224 6.10 18.40 -3.85
C ALA A 224 6.19 17.27 -2.79
N SER A 225 6.17 16.00 -3.21
CA SER A 225 6.43 14.88 -2.30
C SER A 225 7.93 14.73 -2.10
N ARG A 226 8.41 15.14 -0.91
CA ARG A 226 9.83 15.21 -0.55
C ARG A 226 10.08 14.74 0.89
N PRO A 227 9.83 13.44 1.19
CA PRO A 227 10.07 12.91 2.53
C PRO A 227 11.49 13.23 2.99
N PHE A 228 11.62 13.58 4.29
CA PHE A 228 12.88 13.91 4.97
C PHE A 228 13.53 15.25 4.56
N ASP A 229 13.05 15.93 3.53
CA ASP A 229 13.54 17.25 3.15
C ASP A 229 13.11 18.31 4.17
N GLY A 230 14.01 19.21 4.55
CA GLY A 230 13.75 20.26 5.53
C GLY A 230 12.66 21.28 5.12
N SER A 231 12.32 21.34 3.84
CA SER A 231 11.27 22.20 3.31
C SER A 231 9.92 21.51 3.08
N ARG A 232 9.77 20.23 3.48
CA ARG A 232 8.53 19.47 3.28
C ARG A 232 7.35 20.12 4.00
N ASP A 233 6.17 20.08 3.38
CA ASP A 233 4.99 20.82 3.83
C ASP A 233 3.68 19.99 3.83
N GLY A 234 3.76 18.68 3.62
CA GLY A 234 2.61 17.79 3.58
C GLY A 234 2.73 16.72 2.51
N PHE A 235 1.79 15.77 2.51
CA PHE A 235 1.81 14.70 1.52
C PHE A 235 1.18 15.11 0.19
N VAL A 236 1.47 14.36 -0.86
CA VAL A 236 0.80 14.45 -2.16
C VAL A 236 -0.19 13.31 -2.28
N LEU A 237 -1.45 13.62 -2.54
CA LEU A 237 -2.50 12.61 -2.70
C LEU A 237 -2.23 11.77 -3.95
N GLY A 238 -2.33 10.43 -3.81
CA GLY A 238 -2.20 9.47 -4.89
C GLY A 238 -3.37 8.50 -4.95
N GLU A 239 -3.45 7.75 -6.03
CA GLU A 239 -4.45 6.71 -6.25
C GLU A 239 -3.84 5.50 -6.94
N GLY A 240 -4.58 4.38 -6.96
CA GLY A 240 -4.15 3.15 -7.61
C GLY A 240 -4.43 1.90 -6.77
N GLY A 241 -3.66 0.86 -7.02
CA GLY A 241 -3.77 -0.40 -6.27
C GLY A 241 -2.57 -1.30 -6.46
N GLY A 242 -2.45 -2.26 -5.56
CA GLY A 242 -1.50 -3.36 -5.61
C GLY A 242 -2.14 -4.65 -5.14
N SER A 243 -1.76 -5.75 -5.74
CA SER A 243 -2.23 -7.09 -5.40
C SER A 243 -1.08 -8.07 -5.28
N LEU A 244 -1.16 -8.96 -4.30
CA LEU A 244 -0.27 -10.09 -4.09
C LEU A 244 -1.08 -11.39 -4.11
N ILE A 245 -0.51 -12.45 -4.69
CA ILE A 245 -0.92 -13.81 -4.43
C ILE A 245 -0.03 -14.35 -3.32
N LEU A 246 -0.63 -14.60 -2.16
CA LEU A 246 0.01 -15.32 -1.07
C LEU A 246 -0.38 -16.79 -1.15
N GLU A 247 0.60 -17.67 -0.94
CA GLU A 247 0.42 -19.10 -1.11
C GLU A 247 1.15 -19.87 -0.02
N GLU A 248 0.56 -20.98 0.44
CA GLU A 248 1.24 -21.92 1.33
C GLU A 248 2.45 -22.50 0.59
N LEU A 249 3.60 -22.59 1.26
CA LEU A 249 4.87 -22.93 0.63
C LEU A 249 4.84 -24.28 -0.10
N ASN A 250 4.32 -25.34 0.54
CA ASN A 250 4.30 -26.66 -0.12
C ASN A 250 3.35 -26.67 -1.31
N HIS A 251 2.20 -25.99 -1.20
CA HIS A 251 1.28 -25.81 -2.34
C HIS A 251 1.99 -25.12 -3.51
N ALA A 252 2.78 -24.07 -3.24
CA ALA A 252 3.55 -23.37 -4.27
C ALA A 252 4.64 -24.25 -4.89
N LEU A 253 5.38 -25.01 -4.07
CA LEU A 253 6.45 -25.91 -4.52
C LEU A 253 5.91 -27.08 -5.36
N ASP A 254 4.81 -27.69 -4.93
CA ASP A 254 4.21 -28.86 -5.59
C ASP A 254 3.73 -28.54 -7.02
N ARG A 255 3.33 -27.28 -7.27
CA ARG A 255 2.95 -26.82 -8.62
C ARG A 255 4.09 -26.14 -9.40
N GLY A 256 5.30 -26.04 -8.82
CA GLY A 256 6.45 -25.40 -9.46
C GLY A 256 6.30 -23.89 -9.62
N ALA A 257 5.68 -23.20 -8.67
CA ALA A 257 5.48 -21.77 -8.70
C ALA A 257 6.80 -20.98 -8.72
N ASN A 258 6.81 -19.84 -9.42
CA ASN A 258 7.84 -18.84 -9.23
C ASN A 258 7.59 -18.12 -7.89
N ILE A 259 8.55 -18.17 -6.99
CA ILE A 259 8.45 -17.54 -5.67
C ILE A 259 9.28 -16.25 -5.68
N TYR A 260 8.62 -15.13 -5.41
CA TYR A 260 9.25 -13.80 -5.36
C TYR A 260 9.95 -13.53 -4.03
N ALA A 261 9.25 -13.84 -2.95
CA ALA A 261 9.71 -13.65 -1.58
C ALA A 261 8.90 -14.54 -0.63
N GLU A 262 9.39 -14.72 0.59
CA GLU A 262 8.62 -15.25 1.72
C GLU A 262 8.07 -14.11 2.55
N VAL A 263 6.82 -14.20 2.99
CA VAL A 263 6.25 -13.32 4.01
C VAL A 263 6.55 -13.97 5.37
N LEU A 264 7.42 -13.35 6.15
CA LEU A 264 7.76 -13.87 7.48
C LEU A 264 6.66 -13.60 8.51
N GLY A 265 5.89 -12.55 8.29
CA GLY A 265 4.86 -12.09 9.19
C GLY A 265 4.90 -10.57 9.35
N GLY A 266 4.46 -10.10 10.51
CA GLY A 266 4.44 -8.68 10.78
C GLY A 266 3.91 -8.36 12.17
N ALA A 267 3.64 -7.09 12.40
CA ALA A 267 3.04 -6.61 13.64
C ALA A 267 2.03 -5.51 13.39
N MET A 268 1.01 -5.49 14.22
CA MET A 268 -0.05 -4.46 14.27
C MET A 268 -0.08 -3.86 15.65
N THR A 269 -0.11 -2.52 15.75
CA THR A 269 -0.19 -1.79 17.01
C THR A 269 -1.09 -0.56 16.87
N ALA A 270 -1.33 0.12 17.97
CA ALA A 270 -2.05 1.39 17.98
C ALA A 270 -1.28 2.43 18.82
N ASP A 271 -1.32 3.70 18.36
CA ASP A 271 -0.78 4.82 19.13
C ASP A 271 -1.58 5.12 20.39
N ALA A 272 -2.89 4.85 20.35
CA ALA A 272 -3.84 5.16 21.45
C ALA A 272 -3.68 6.60 22.00
N TYR A 273 -3.44 7.56 21.10
CA TYR A 273 -3.09 8.94 21.45
C TYR A 273 -4.03 9.99 20.85
N HIS A 274 -4.09 10.09 19.51
CA HIS A 274 -4.86 11.11 18.80
C HIS A 274 -5.40 10.57 17.48
N ILE A 275 -6.50 11.15 16.96
CA ILE A 275 -7.16 10.65 15.74
C ILE A 275 -6.32 10.87 14.47
N THR A 276 -5.42 11.85 14.42
CA THR A 276 -4.63 12.18 13.23
C THR A 276 -3.16 12.47 13.51
N ALA A 277 -2.81 12.94 14.71
CA ALA A 277 -1.42 13.21 15.06
C ALA A 277 -0.72 11.93 15.55
N PRO A 278 0.54 11.69 15.12
CA PRO A 278 1.33 10.59 15.63
C PRO A 278 1.64 10.79 17.13
N HIS A 279 1.93 9.69 17.84
CA HIS A 279 2.37 9.77 19.24
C HIS A 279 3.70 10.53 19.32
N PRO A 280 3.86 11.53 20.21
CA PRO A 280 5.06 12.38 20.26
C PRO A 280 6.39 11.64 20.45
N GLN A 281 6.37 10.49 21.14
CA GLN A 281 7.53 9.64 21.32
C GLN A 281 7.54 8.45 20.36
N GLY A 282 6.61 8.35 19.40
CA GLY A 282 6.54 7.24 18.44
C GLY A 282 6.30 5.85 19.06
N GLU A 283 5.68 5.78 20.23
CA GLU A 283 5.56 4.51 20.99
C GLU A 283 4.85 3.40 20.22
N GLY A 284 3.77 3.72 19.49
CA GLY A 284 3.06 2.73 18.67
C GLY A 284 3.94 2.19 17.54
N VAL A 285 4.72 3.06 16.89
CA VAL A 285 5.66 2.71 15.83
C VAL A 285 6.80 1.85 16.39
N LYS A 286 7.42 2.26 17.52
CA LYS A 286 8.46 1.49 18.21
C LYS A 286 7.97 0.11 18.59
N LEU A 287 6.74 0.03 19.10
CA LEU A 287 6.12 -1.25 19.46
C LEU A 287 5.90 -2.13 18.23
N ALA A 288 5.45 -1.57 17.09
CA ALA A 288 5.29 -2.30 15.85
C ALA A 288 6.62 -2.87 15.36
N LEU A 289 7.69 -2.05 15.36
CA LEU A 289 9.04 -2.48 14.97
C LEU A 289 9.60 -3.56 15.90
N ARG A 290 9.48 -3.41 17.22
CA ARG A 290 9.91 -4.45 18.17
C ARG A 290 9.12 -5.75 18.00
N ASN A 291 7.81 -5.62 17.81
CA ASN A 291 6.94 -6.79 17.67
C ASN A 291 7.17 -7.53 16.34
N VAL A 292 7.44 -6.83 15.22
CA VAL A 292 7.75 -7.53 13.97
C VAL A 292 9.04 -8.32 14.11
N LEU A 293 10.10 -7.76 14.68
CA LEU A 293 11.36 -8.48 14.94
C LEU A 293 11.12 -9.73 15.81
N ASN A 294 10.37 -9.58 16.90
CA ASN A 294 10.05 -10.70 17.80
C ASN A 294 9.18 -11.78 17.12
N ASN A 295 8.15 -11.37 16.38
CA ASN A 295 7.20 -12.30 15.74
C ASN A 295 7.84 -13.09 14.60
N THR A 296 8.89 -12.54 14.00
CA THR A 296 9.61 -13.15 12.86
C THR A 296 10.96 -13.74 13.25
N GLU A 297 11.29 -13.68 14.55
CA GLU A 297 12.57 -14.15 15.10
C GLU A 297 13.82 -13.49 14.46
N LEU A 298 13.65 -12.26 13.96
CA LEU A 298 14.73 -11.45 13.38
C LEU A 298 15.44 -10.62 14.45
N SER A 299 16.77 -10.53 14.33
CA SER A 299 17.55 -9.47 14.99
C SER A 299 17.53 -8.18 14.17
N THR A 300 17.90 -7.06 14.77
CA THR A 300 18.01 -5.78 14.07
C THR A 300 19.02 -5.83 12.91
N SER A 301 20.08 -6.61 13.05
CA SER A 301 21.13 -6.81 12.04
C SER A 301 20.72 -7.69 10.85
N ASP A 302 19.58 -8.38 10.92
CA ASP A 302 19.08 -9.20 9.81
C ASP A 302 18.31 -8.37 8.77
N VAL A 303 17.90 -7.14 9.14
CA VAL A 303 17.11 -6.26 8.26
C VAL A 303 18.05 -5.39 7.42
N ASP A 304 17.86 -5.43 6.10
CA ASP A 304 18.68 -4.67 5.15
C ASP A 304 18.01 -3.39 4.65
N TYR A 305 16.68 -3.39 4.56
CA TYR A 305 15.90 -2.32 3.97
C TYR A 305 14.59 -2.08 4.72
N ILE A 306 14.24 -0.81 4.90
CA ILE A 306 12.92 -0.39 5.38
C ILE A 306 12.29 0.55 4.35
N ASN A 307 11.18 0.12 3.73
CA ASN A 307 10.28 1.02 3.02
C ASN A 307 9.36 1.68 4.05
N VAL A 308 9.65 2.93 4.36
CA VAL A 308 9.00 3.66 5.45
C VAL A 308 7.65 4.24 5.05
N HIS A 309 6.86 4.57 6.06
CA HIS A 309 5.62 5.33 5.81
C HIS A 309 5.91 6.70 5.19
N GLY A 310 6.87 7.45 5.72
CA GLY A 310 7.52 8.63 5.14
C GLY A 310 6.63 9.45 4.19
N THR A 311 5.65 10.18 4.72
CA THR A 311 4.61 10.85 3.92
C THR A 311 4.97 12.27 3.46
N SER A 312 6.18 12.75 3.74
CA SER A 312 6.57 14.15 3.49
C SER A 312 5.85 15.13 4.43
N THR A 313 5.47 14.67 5.63
CA THR A 313 4.90 15.52 6.67
C THR A 313 5.95 15.93 7.69
N PRO A 314 5.93 17.18 8.21
CA PRO A 314 6.99 17.68 9.09
C PRO A 314 7.26 16.79 10.32
N LEU A 315 6.21 16.34 11.01
CA LEU A 315 6.35 15.55 12.23
C LEU A 315 6.39 14.04 11.97
N GLY A 316 5.62 13.54 11.01
CA GLY A 316 5.51 12.10 10.75
C GLY A 316 6.84 11.47 10.36
N ASP A 317 7.57 12.14 9.48
CA ASP A 317 8.86 11.64 8.97
C ASP A 317 9.93 11.59 10.07
N ILE A 318 10.00 12.62 10.95
CA ILE A 318 10.96 12.65 12.06
C ILE A 318 10.66 11.54 13.07
N HIS A 319 9.40 11.44 13.53
CA HIS A 319 9.02 10.45 14.55
C HIS A 319 9.23 9.00 14.08
N GLU A 320 9.05 8.72 12.78
CA GLU A 320 9.34 7.40 12.23
C GLU A 320 10.83 7.09 12.27
N LEU A 321 11.70 8.02 11.83
CA LEU A 321 13.15 7.83 11.88
C LEU A 321 13.68 7.73 13.30
N GLU A 322 13.18 8.54 14.22
CA GLU A 322 13.51 8.43 15.66
C GLU A 322 13.14 7.06 16.22
N ALA A 323 11.95 6.52 15.84
CA ALA A 323 11.53 5.19 16.26
C ALA A 323 12.43 4.09 15.69
N ILE A 324 12.87 4.22 14.44
CA ILE A 324 13.83 3.29 13.82
C ILE A 324 15.16 3.32 14.57
N VAL A 325 15.71 4.50 14.83
CA VAL A 325 16.99 4.64 15.59
C VAL A 325 16.86 4.05 16.99
N ASP A 326 15.75 4.29 17.68
CA ASP A 326 15.51 3.80 19.04
C ASP A 326 15.43 2.26 19.12
N VAL A 327 14.83 1.64 18.10
CA VAL A 327 14.64 0.18 18.07
C VAL A 327 15.85 -0.54 17.51
N PHE A 328 16.49 -0.02 16.47
CA PHE A 328 17.60 -0.66 15.77
C PHE A 328 18.99 -0.29 16.37
N GLY A 329 19.07 0.78 17.17
CA GLY A 329 20.34 1.23 17.77
C GLY A 329 21.40 1.50 16.71
N SER A 330 22.59 0.92 16.87
CA SER A 330 23.69 1.07 15.91
C SER A 330 23.39 0.46 14.53
N ASP A 331 22.52 -0.54 14.45
CA ASP A 331 22.19 -1.20 13.19
C ASP A 331 21.34 -0.31 12.29
N ALA A 332 20.65 0.71 12.83
CA ALA A 332 19.93 1.72 12.06
C ALA A 332 20.80 2.39 10.99
N TYR A 333 22.10 2.56 11.26
CA TYR A 333 23.06 3.20 10.36
C TYR A 333 23.59 2.26 9.25
N GLN A 334 23.22 0.98 9.29
CA GLN A 334 23.55 -0.01 8.26
C GLN A 334 22.36 -0.30 7.34
N LEU A 335 21.16 0.16 7.73
CA LEU A 335 19.94 0.03 6.94
C LEU A 335 19.98 0.95 5.71
N ASN A 336 19.36 0.51 4.62
CA ASN A 336 18.80 1.46 3.67
C ASN A 336 17.37 1.77 4.07
N ILE A 337 17.03 3.04 4.07
CA ILE A 337 15.69 3.55 4.36
C ILE A 337 15.24 4.34 3.13
N SER A 338 14.02 4.11 2.64
CA SER A 338 13.47 4.99 1.60
C SER A 338 11.97 5.11 1.67
N SER A 339 11.45 6.25 1.19
CA SER A 339 10.02 6.44 0.98
C SER A 339 9.70 6.50 -0.52
N THR A 340 9.06 5.46 -1.02
CA THR A 340 8.56 5.43 -2.40
C THR A 340 7.40 6.41 -2.64
N LYS A 341 6.80 6.95 -1.57
CA LYS A 341 5.78 8.02 -1.65
C LYS A 341 6.34 9.33 -2.23
N SER A 342 7.66 9.52 -2.23
CA SER A 342 8.30 10.62 -2.95
C SER A 342 7.98 10.59 -4.45
N MET A 343 7.71 9.40 -5.00
CA MET A 343 7.44 9.14 -6.40
C MET A 343 5.96 8.85 -6.69
N THR A 344 5.34 7.96 -5.91
CA THR A 344 3.95 7.53 -6.11
C THR A 344 2.92 8.51 -5.55
N GLY A 345 3.32 9.42 -4.66
CA GLY A 345 2.40 10.08 -3.75
C GLY A 345 1.87 9.09 -2.70
N HIS A 346 0.95 9.53 -1.88
CA HIS A 346 0.33 8.73 -0.83
C HIS A 346 -0.99 8.12 -1.32
N LEU A 347 -1.00 6.81 -1.59
CA LEU A 347 -2.15 6.09 -2.10
C LEU A 347 -3.16 5.68 -1.01
N LEU A 348 -3.11 6.31 0.17
CA LEU A 348 -4.00 6.05 1.31
C LEU A 348 -4.08 4.55 1.63
N GLY A 349 -5.28 3.95 1.57
CA GLY A 349 -5.48 2.54 1.89
C GLY A 349 -4.77 1.54 0.96
N ALA A 350 -4.36 1.97 -0.23
CA ALA A 350 -3.58 1.15 -1.17
C ALA A 350 -2.06 1.21 -0.94
N ALA A 351 -1.59 2.16 -0.13
CA ALA A 351 -0.15 2.46 0.02
C ALA A 351 0.67 1.22 0.39
N GLY A 352 0.28 0.49 1.44
CA GLY A 352 1.05 -0.68 1.90
C GLY A 352 1.16 -1.81 0.87
N ALA A 353 0.15 -2.02 0.02
CA ALA A 353 0.22 -3.03 -1.04
C ALA A 353 1.25 -2.66 -2.11
N VAL A 354 1.26 -1.41 -2.54
CA VAL A 354 2.20 -0.91 -3.55
C VAL A 354 3.63 -0.87 -2.98
N GLU A 355 3.78 -0.49 -1.71
CA GLU A 355 5.05 -0.46 -0.98
C GLU A 355 5.57 -1.86 -0.65
N GLY A 356 4.69 -2.80 -0.34
CA GLY A 356 5.03 -4.21 -0.21
C GLY A 356 5.57 -4.78 -1.51
N ILE A 357 4.93 -4.49 -2.65
CA ILE A 357 5.43 -4.86 -3.98
C ILE A 357 6.81 -4.24 -4.24
N ALA A 358 7.00 -2.94 -3.94
CA ALA A 358 8.28 -2.27 -4.09
C ALA A 358 9.39 -2.93 -3.24
N SER A 359 9.06 -3.35 -2.00
CA SER A 359 9.98 -4.05 -1.10
C SER A 359 10.36 -5.44 -1.63
N ILE A 360 9.39 -6.20 -2.15
CA ILE A 360 9.63 -7.51 -2.77
C ILE A 360 10.49 -7.38 -4.04
N LEU A 361 10.23 -6.37 -4.86
CA LEU A 361 11.03 -6.09 -6.06
C LEU A 361 12.45 -5.63 -5.70
N ALA A 362 12.62 -4.88 -4.60
CA ALA A 362 13.94 -4.52 -4.08
C ALA A 362 14.74 -5.77 -3.68
N ILE A 363 14.12 -6.73 -2.97
CA ILE A 363 14.72 -8.03 -2.65
C ILE A 363 15.10 -8.80 -3.93
N LYS A 364 14.18 -8.89 -4.89
CA LYS A 364 14.37 -9.65 -6.14
C LYS A 364 15.52 -9.11 -6.98
N HIS A 365 15.65 -7.79 -7.07
CA HIS A 365 16.59 -7.15 -7.98
C HIS A 365 17.87 -6.65 -7.30
N GLY A 366 17.96 -6.66 -5.97
CA GLY A 366 19.10 -6.13 -5.24
C GLY A 366 19.26 -4.61 -5.43
N ILE A 367 18.16 -3.86 -5.50
CA ILE A 367 18.15 -2.41 -5.72
C ILE A 367 17.14 -1.77 -4.76
N VAL A 368 17.59 -0.81 -3.96
CA VAL A 368 16.71 0.01 -3.11
C VAL A 368 16.24 1.22 -3.93
N PRO A 369 14.93 1.42 -4.11
CA PRO A 369 14.41 2.60 -4.80
C PRO A 369 14.65 3.87 -3.96
N PRO A 370 14.88 5.04 -4.59
CA PRO A 370 15.27 6.24 -3.89
C PRO A 370 14.10 6.94 -3.18
N THR A 371 14.44 7.76 -2.19
CA THR A 371 13.63 8.91 -1.77
C THR A 371 14.06 10.10 -2.61
N ILE A 372 13.22 10.55 -3.54
CA ILE A 372 13.54 11.69 -4.41
C ILE A 372 13.17 13.04 -3.80
N ASN A 373 13.63 14.12 -4.44
CA ASN A 373 13.29 15.52 -4.12
C ASN A 373 13.92 16.03 -2.81
N HIS A 374 14.94 15.36 -2.30
CA HIS A 374 15.69 15.85 -1.15
C HIS A 374 16.73 16.89 -1.61
N THR A 375 16.59 18.12 -1.13
CA THR A 375 17.44 19.27 -1.46
C THR A 375 17.95 20.02 -0.24
N MET A 376 17.27 19.89 0.90
CA MET A 376 17.57 20.58 2.14
C MET A 376 17.59 19.61 3.30
N HIS A 377 18.71 19.58 4.04
CA HIS A 377 18.78 18.81 5.26
C HIS A 377 17.81 19.35 6.34
N ASP A 378 17.19 18.45 7.10
CA ASP A 378 16.35 18.78 8.26
C ASP A 378 17.20 18.51 9.52
N GLU A 379 17.44 19.56 10.34
CA GLU A 379 18.23 19.48 11.56
C GLU A 379 17.65 18.48 12.59
N GLY A 380 16.37 18.12 12.49
CA GLY A 380 15.72 17.09 13.31
C GLY A 380 16.01 15.65 12.86
N ILE A 381 16.73 15.44 11.77
CA ILE A 381 17.05 14.11 11.22
C ILE A 381 18.55 13.84 11.32
N ASP A 382 18.93 12.70 11.87
CA ASP A 382 20.34 12.28 11.95
C ASP A 382 20.91 12.03 10.54
N GLU A 383 21.88 12.85 10.13
CA GLU A 383 22.54 12.79 8.81
C GLU A 383 23.32 11.50 8.54
N LYS A 384 23.56 10.68 9.58
CA LYS A 384 24.23 9.37 9.44
C LYS A 384 23.30 8.28 8.89
N LEU A 385 21.99 8.51 8.90
CA LEU A 385 21.04 7.55 8.35
C LEU A 385 21.16 7.50 6.83
N ASN A 386 21.20 6.30 6.26
CA ASN A 386 21.12 6.13 4.80
C ASN A 386 19.65 6.15 4.34
N LEU A 387 19.18 7.33 3.98
CA LEU A 387 17.81 7.57 3.51
C LEU A 387 17.64 7.29 2.00
N THR A 388 18.65 6.73 1.36
CA THR A 388 18.69 6.40 -0.09
C THR A 388 18.22 7.60 -0.94
N LEU A 389 18.90 8.77 -0.77
CA LEU A 389 18.43 10.04 -1.30
C LEU A 389 18.71 10.19 -2.79
N ASN A 390 17.68 10.61 -3.55
CA ASN A 390 17.68 11.03 -4.95
C ASN A 390 18.15 10.00 -5.99
N GLN A 391 18.83 8.94 -5.60
CA GLN A 391 19.31 7.89 -6.50
C GLN A 391 19.11 6.51 -5.90
N ALA A 392 18.72 5.55 -6.74
CA ALA A 392 18.60 4.14 -6.31
C ALA A 392 19.99 3.57 -5.95
N GLU A 393 20.03 2.71 -4.95
CA GLU A 393 21.24 2.06 -4.49
C GLU A 393 21.22 0.56 -4.75
N VAL A 394 22.34 0.01 -5.23
CA VAL A 394 22.53 -1.43 -5.37
C VAL A 394 22.92 -2.01 -4.01
N LYS A 395 22.12 -2.96 -3.51
CA LYS A 395 22.37 -3.65 -2.24
C LYS A 395 21.77 -5.06 -2.29
N ASP A 396 22.52 -6.06 -1.87
CA ASP A 396 21.91 -7.39 -1.64
C ASP A 396 20.99 -7.30 -0.42
N ILE A 397 19.72 -7.59 -0.64
CA ILE A 397 18.66 -7.47 0.36
C ILE A 397 18.15 -8.85 0.67
N SER A 398 18.37 -9.30 1.90
CA SER A 398 17.81 -10.55 2.42
C SER A 398 16.46 -10.33 3.08
N VAL A 399 16.32 -9.24 3.84
CA VAL A 399 15.09 -8.91 4.57
C VAL A 399 14.73 -7.44 4.34
N ALA A 400 13.47 -7.21 3.99
CA ALA A 400 12.88 -5.87 3.88
C ALA A 400 11.64 -5.75 4.77
N LEU A 401 11.50 -4.60 5.43
CA LEU A 401 10.28 -4.21 6.15
C LEU A 401 9.49 -3.18 5.35
N SER A 402 8.16 -3.26 5.40
CA SER A 402 7.25 -2.27 4.84
C SER A 402 6.37 -1.69 5.94
N ASN A 403 6.49 -0.39 6.21
CA ASN A 403 5.79 0.32 7.26
C ASN A 403 4.61 1.12 6.72
N THR A 404 3.45 1.02 7.37
CA THR A 404 2.33 1.93 7.14
C THR A 404 1.72 2.37 8.46
N PHE A 405 1.54 3.71 8.62
CA PHE A 405 0.97 4.32 9.81
C PHE A 405 -0.23 5.17 9.41
N GLY A 406 -1.41 4.82 9.93
CA GLY A 406 -2.67 5.42 9.50
C GLY A 406 -3.30 6.34 10.55
N PHE A 407 -4.11 7.28 10.08
CA PHE A 407 -5.01 8.02 10.96
C PHE A 407 -5.83 7.06 11.81
N GLY A 408 -6.11 7.45 13.07
CA GLY A 408 -6.64 6.54 14.09
C GLY A 408 -5.53 5.88 14.91
N GLY A 409 -4.25 6.15 14.59
CA GLY A 409 -3.08 5.57 15.25
C GLY A 409 -2.84 4.11 14.88
N HIS A 410 -3.25 3.68 13.69
CA HIS A 410 -3.03 2.32 13.20
C HIS A 410 -1.61 2.16 12.67
N ASN A 411 -0.82 1.30 13.27
CA ASN A 411 0.56 1.02 12.87
C ASN A 411 0.70 -0.43 12.43
N VAL A 412 1.28 -0.64 11.25
CA VAL A 412 1.54 -1.97 10.69
C VAL A 412 2.92 -2.02 10.07
N THR A 413 3.67 -3.07 10.38
CA THR A 413 4.92 -3.43 9.71
C THR A 413 4.82 -4.86 9.20
N VAL A 414 5.14 -5.07 7.92
CA VAL A 414 5.21 -6.39 7.28
C VAL A 414 6.66 -6.71 6.94
N ALA A 415 7.10 -7.94 7.22
CA ALA A 415 8.44 -8.42 6.92
C ALA A 415 8.44 -9.39 5.73
N PHE A 416 9.25 -9.09 4.73
CA PHE A 416 9.51 -9.92 3.56
C PHE A 416 10.96 -10.40 3.56
N GLN A 417 11.16 -11.66 3.17
CA GLN A 417 12.49 -12.26 3.07
C GLN A 417 12.75 -12.83 1.69
N LYS A 418 14.00 -12.74 1.25
CA LYS A 418 14.49 -13.43 0.05
C LYS A 418 14.28 -14.93 0.20
N PHE A 419 13.49 -15.51 -0.70
CA PHE A 419 13.26 -16.95 -0.67
C PHE A 419 14.56 -17.70 -0.97
N LYS A 420 14.88 -18.67 -0.13
CA LYS A 420 16.01 -19.60 -0.30
C LYS A 420 15.42 -21.01 -0.46
N THR A 421 15.73 -21.65 -1.58
CA THR A 421 15.37 -23.06 -1.86
C THR A 421 16.02 -24.03 -0.90
#